data_9020e270a1cd15b9be6043c6042467b6
#
_entry.id   9020e270a1cd15b9be6043c6042467b6
#
_cell.length_a   1.000
_cell.length_b   1.000
_cell.length_c   1.000
_cell.angle_alpha   90.00
_cell.angle_beta   90.00
_cell.angle_gamma   90.00
#
_symmetry.space_group_name_H-M   'P 1'
#
loop_
_entity.id
_entity.type
_entity.pdbx_description
1 polymer ?
#
loop_
_entity_poly.entity_id
_entity_poly.type
_entity_poly.pdbx_seq_one_letter_code
_entity_poly.pdbx_strand_id
1 'polypeptide(L)'
;MSVRGILFFLLLLPGMPALALSLSDAYALALHHDPTFLAAVEEYRADQQEKAIGRAALLPSLNYTYTNAQNWSDVTQDTQVGEQTIERDYRSYSSVLNLQQPLFDMAAWAQYRQGVARAALGSERFRSRSQELLLRVFSSYSEALLAGEQVQLARSQREAYAERQTLNQRLLEGGEGTRTDWLETRARYDLALAQEIEAENEVDAALRELESIIGQPVELDSLSPLAHLDSPAPLQPASFEAWRDLLLSGNPELAAQRHALTVAEQTIRRHRAGHLPKLSLYASTRKTKSDSETSFNQTYDTDSIGIQLTVPLFAGGGVSGLSRQASYRLEQASHELDAQTSSLLNELRRQYNLYQTSATRTRAYEMAVQSADTLVEATRQSVLGGERVNLDVLDAQHQLYSARRDLVEARHQARLARLQLRYLAGVVEVGDLE
;
A
#
# COMPACT_ATOMS: atom_id res chain seq x y z
N MET A 1 -27.69 60.27 -27.79
CA MET A 1 -26.32 60.20 -27.31
C MET A 1 -26.35 60.04 -25.81
N SER A 2 -26.16 58.89 -25.27
CA SER A 2 -25.89 58.66 -23.83
C SER A 2 -24.96 57.43 -23.69
N VAL A 3 -23.74 57.75 -23.28
CA VAL A 3 -22.64 56.79 -23.05
C VAL A 3 -22.89 56.16 -21.68
N ARG A 4 -23.17 54.85 -21.63
CA ARG A 4 -23.23 54.05 -20.38
C ARG A 4 -21.81 53.59 -20.06
N GLY A 5 -21.19 54.14 -19.03
CA GLY A 5 -19.93 53.70 -18.43
C GLY A 5 -20.13 52.35 -17.75
N ILE A 6 -19.36 51.36 -18.16
CA ILE A 6 -19.23 50.05 -17.48
C ILE A 6 -18.19 50.24 -16.37
N LEU A 7 -18.65 50.23 -15.12
CA LEU A 7 -17.80 50.21 -13.93
C LEU A 7 -17.30 48.74 -13.75
N PHE A 8 -16.01 48.50 -14.00
CA PHE A 8 -15.33 47.25 -13.74
C PHE A 8 -15.04 47.17 -12.21
N PHE A 9 -15.87 46.40 -11.52
CA PHE A 9 -15.67 46.17 -10.09
C PHE A 9 -14.59 45.05 -9.96
N LEU A 10 -13.35 45.48 -9.70
CA LEU A 10 -12.23 44.58 -9.41
C LEU A 10 -12.48 44.00 -8.01
N LEU A 11 -13.04 42.77 -7.92
CA LEU A 11 -13.16 42.02 -6.68
C LEU A 11 -11.74 41.66 -6.22
N LEU A 12 -11.19 42.45 -5.31
CA LEU A 12 -10.07 42.06 -4.45
C LEU A 12 -10.54 40.90 -3.58
N LEU A 13 -10.28 39.67 -4.01
CA LEU A 13 -10.34 38.51 -3.13
C LEU A 13 -9.28 38.71 -2.03
N PRO A 14 -9.66 38.75 -0.74
CA PRO A 14 -8.69 38.74 0.33
C PRO A 14 -7.89 37.44 0.19
N GLY A 15 -6.56 37.55 0.05
CA GLY A 15 -5.67 36.42 0.13
C GLY A 15 -5.98 35.68 1.43
N MET A 16 -6.51 34.48 1.35
CA MET A 16 -6.61 33.58 2.50
C MET A 16 -5.19 33.45 3.07
N PRO A 17 -4.99 33.65 4.39
CA PRO A 17 -3.71 33.33 4.99
C PRO A 17 -3.44 31.86 4.63
N ALA A 18 -2.28 31.57 4.04
CA ALA A 18 -1.82 30.23 3.84
C ALA A 18 -1.74 29.59 5.24
N LEU A 19 -2.77 28.83 5.63
CA LEU A 19 -2.75 28.05 6.86
C LEU A 19 -1.60 27.06 6.68
N ALA A 20 -0.68 27.06 7.64
CA ALA A 20 0.42 26.12 7.64
C ALA A 20 -0.16 24.70 7.59
N LEU A 21 0.30 23.90 6.63
CA LEU A 21 -0.13 22.52 6.43
C LEU A 21 0.37 21.68 7.60
N SER A 22 -0.54 21.23 8.45
CA SER A 22 -0.20 20.31 9.53
C SER A 22 -0.11 18.86 9.01
N LEU A 23 0.52 17.99 9.78
CA LEU A 23 0.60 16.57 9.43
C LEU A 23 -0.78 15.90 9.39
N SER A 24 -1.71 16.29 10.28
CA SER A 24 -3.10 15.84 10.27
C SER A 24 -3.87 16.32 9.03
N ASP A 25 -3.63 17.54 8.55
CA ASP A 25 -4.22 18.06 7.31
C ASP A 25 -3.66 17.30 6.09
N ALA A 26 -2.34 17.07 6.06
CA ALA A 26 -1.70 16.26 5.01
C ALA A 26 -2.31 14.84 4.94
N TYR A 27 -2.56 14.20 6.08
CA TYR A 27 -3.22 12.89 6.12
C TYR A 27 -4.67 12.97 5.63
N ALA A 28 -5.43 13.99 6.02
CA ALA A 28 -6.80 14.20 5.54
C ALA A 28 -6.85 14.37 4.01
N LEU A 29 -5.90 15.12 3.43
CA LEU A 29 -5.76 15.25 1.97
C LEU A 29 -5.41 13.92 1.31
N ALA A 30 -4.47 13.18 1.88
CA ALA A 30 -4.02 11.88 1.35
C ALA A 30 -5.16 10.85 1.27
N LEU A 31 -6.08 10.83 2.25
CA LEU A 31 -7.27 9.96 2.21
C LEU A 31 -8.15 10.18 0.96
N HIS A 32 -8.11 11.36 0.37
CA HIS A 32 -8.92 11.72 -0.79
C HIS A 32 -8.15 11.74 -2.11
N HIS A 33 -6.82 11.81 -2.05
CA HIS A 33 -6.01 12.03 -3.25
C HIS A 33 -4.97 10.94 -3.52
N ASP A 34 -4.51 10.19 -2.50
CA ASP A 34 -3.51 9.13 -2.71
C ASP A 34 -4.03 8.02 -3.63
N PRO A 35 -3.47 7.86 -4.86
CA PRO A 35 -3.96 6.87 -5.80
C PRO A 35 -3.81 5.43 -5.29
N THR A 36 -2.78 5.16 -4.47
CA THR A 36 -2.51 3.83 -3.91
C THR A 36 -3.58 3.47 -2.87
N PHE A 37 -3.94 4.43 -2.01
CA PHE A 37 -5.01 4.24 -1.04
C PHE A 37 -6.39 4.14 -1.69
N LEU A 38 -6.68 4.99 -2.69
CA LEU A 38 -7.94 4.92 -3.44
C LEU A 38 -8.10 3.57 -4.15
N ALA A 39 -7.00 3.04 -4.73
CA ALA A 39 -7.00 1.69 -5.29
C ALA A 39 -7.31 0.62 -4.22
N ALA A 40 -6.76 0.75 -3.02
CA ALA A 40 -7.05 -0.17 -1.91
C ALA A 40 -8.51 -0.08 -1.42
N VAL A 41 -9.15 1.09 -1.50
CA VAL A 41 -10.59 1.26 -1.22
C VAL A 41 -11.43 0.47 -2.22
N GLU A 42 -11.10 0.55 -3.52
CA GLU A 42 -11.84 -0.20 -4.55
C GLU A 42 -11.55 -1.71 -4.47
N GLU A 43 -10.33 -2.12 -4.16
CA GLU A 43 -9.98 -3.52 -3.88
C GLU A 43 -10.83 -4.05 -2.71
N TYR A 44 -10.93 -3.30 -1.61
CA TYR A 44 -11.79 -3.66 -0.48
C TYR A 44 -13.25 -3.82 -0.88
N ARG A 45 -13.79 -2.90 -1.68
CA ARG A 45 -15.17 -2.98 -2.19
C ARG A 45 -15.38 -4.23 -3.03
N ALA A 46 -14.42 -4.58 -3.88
CA ALA A 46 -14.43 -5.80 -4.68
C ALA A 46 -14.39 -7.05 -3.80
N ASP A 47 -13.49 -7.10 -2.81
CA ASP A 47 -13.35 -8.22 -1.88
C ASP A 47 -14.63 -8.45 -1.05
N GLN A 48 -15.37 -7.40 -0.69
CA GLN A 48 -16.64 -7.54 0.00
C GLN A 48 -17.73 -8.25 -0.85
N GLN A 49 -17.62 -8.23 -2.20
CA GLN A 49 -18.54 -8.96 -3.08
C GLN A 49 -18.30 -10.49 -3.05
N GLU A 50 -17.13 -10.96 -2.61
CA GLU A 50 -16.82 -12.38 -2.51
C GLU A 50 -17.84 -13.16 -1.66
N LYS A 51 -18.40 -12.52 -0.61
CA LYS A 51 -19.48 -13.09 0.18
C LYS A 51 -20.78 -13.26 -0.62
N ALA A 52 -21.13 -12.28 -1.45
CA ALA A 52 -22.32 -12.35 -2.32
C ALA A 52 -22.13 -13.39 -3.42
N ILE A 53 -20.94 -13.42 -4.04
CA ILE A 53 -20.56 -14.42 -5.06
C ILE A 53 -20.63 -15.83 -4.47
N GLY A 54 -20.06 -16.02 -3.27
CA GLY A 54 -20.13 -17.31 -2.57
C GLY A 54 -21.58 -17.73 -2.26
N ARG A 55 -22.41 -16.78 -1.82
CA ARG A 55 -23.84 -17.04 -1.50
C ARG A 55 -24.64 -17.40 -2.76
N ALA A 56 -24.30 -16.86 -3.92
CA ALA A 56 -25.00 -17.14 -5.16
C ALA A 56 -25.04 -18.63 -5.49
N ALA A 57 -24.03 -19.40 -5.10
CA ALA A 57 -23.98 -20.86 -5.28
C ALA A 57 -25.08 -21.63 -4.48
N LEU A 58 -25.67 -20.99 -3.46
CA LEU A 58 -26.76 -21.56 -2.62
C LEU A 58 -28.14 -21.09 -3.05
N LEU A 59 -28.22 -20.08 -3.92
CA LEU A 59 -29.48 -19.46 -4.35
C LEU A 59 -30.01 -20.14 -5.62
N PRO A 60 -31.32 -19.97 -5.94
CA PRO A 60 -31.88 -20.49 -7.17
C PRO A 60 -31.26 -19.78 -8.38
N SER A 61 -31.00 -20.55 -9.44
CA SER A 61 -30.65 -20.02 -10.75
C SER A 61 -31.84 -20.14 -11.69
N LEU A 62 -32.13 -19.09 -12.44
CA LEU A 62 -33.19 -19.04 -13.44
C LEU A 62 -32.58 -18.71 -14.79
N ASN A 63 -32.72 -19.63 -15.74
CA ASN A 63 -32.17 -19.49 -17.08
C ASN A 63 -33.26 -19.60 -18.13
N TYR A 64 -33.26 -18.69 -19.08
CA TYR A 64 -34.12 -18.75 -20.27
C TYR A 64 -33.25 -19.02 -21.51
N THR A 65 -33.59 -20.04 -22.26
CA THR A 65 -32.93 -20.40 -23.50
C THR A 65 -33.94 -20.45 -24.63
N TYR A 66 -33.65 -19.71 -25.69
CA TYR A 66 -34.41 -19.76 -26.93
C TYR A 66 -33.50 -20.20 -28.07
N THR A 67 -33.91 -21.27 -28.76
CA THR A 67 -33.21 -21.78 -29.94
C THR A 67 -34.18 -21.81 -31.11
N ASN A 68 -33.78 -21.27 -32.25
CA ASN A 68 -34.49 -21.37 -33.51
C ASN A 68 -33.47 -21.81 -34.57
N ALA A 69 -33.75 -22.92 -35.23
CA ALA A 69 -32.82 -23.52 -36.20
C ALA A 69 -33.59 -23.90 -37.48
N GLN A 70 -32.90 -23.70 -38.62
CA GLN A 70 -33.24 -24.30 -39.88
C GLN A 70 -32.43 -25.57 -40.01
N ASN A 71 -33.06 -26.72 -40.27
CA ASN A 71 -32.39 -28.00 -40.32
C ASN A 71 -32.54 -28.56 -41.72
N TRP A 72 -31.47 -29.12 -42.25
CA TRP A 72 -31.43 -29.90 -43.50
C TRP A 72 -30.99 -31.29 -43.11
N SER A 73 -31.76 -32.30 -43.45
CA SER A 73 -31.53 -33.67 -42.99
C SER A 73 -31.90 -34.65 -44.10
N ASP A 74 -30.96 -35.54 -44.44
CA ASP A 74 -31.19 -36.64 -45.35
C ASP A 74 -31.46 -37.89 -44.52
N VAL A 75 -32.64 -38.44 -44.67
CA VAL A 75 -33.06 -39.62 -43.94
C VAL A 75 -33.06 -40.81 -44.91
N THR A 76 -32.11 -41.72 -44.75
CA THR A 76 -31.99 -42.94 -45.51
C THR A 76 -32.66 -44.08 -44.73
N GLN A 77 -33.65 -44.72 -45.31
CA GLN A 77 -34.37 -45.86 -44.73
C GLN A 77 -34.24 -47.09 -45.64
N ASP A 78 -33.83 -48.19 -45.05
CA ASP A 78 -33.88 -49.50 -45.71
C ASP A 78 -35.33 -50.01 -45.72
N THR A 79 -35.94 -50.08 -46.90
CA THR A 79 -37.27 -50.62 -47.09
C THR A 79 -37.21 -51.98 -47.79
N GLN A 80 -38.34 -52.73 -47.77
CA GLN A 80 -38.38 -54.03 -48.50
C GLN A 80 -38.18 -53.89 -49.99
N VAL A 81 -38.16 -52.69 -50.56
CA VAL A 81 -38.02 -52.37 -51.99
C VAL A 81 -36.63 -51.76 -52.29
N GLY A 82 -35.77 -51.60 -51.27
CA GLY A 82 -34.42 -50.99 -51.33
C GLY A 82 -34.27 -49.75 -50.47
N GLU A 83 -33.09 -49.18 -50.50
CA GLU A 83 -32.71 -47.98 -49.77
C GLU A 83 -33.40 -46.74 -50.37
N GLN A 84 -34.12 -45.99 -49.55
CA GLN A 84 -34.74 -44.74 -49.94
C GLN A 84 -34.18 -43.59 -49.09
N THR A 85 -33.66 -42.53 -49.73
CA THR A 85 -33.24 -41.29 -49.06
C THR A 85 -34.30 -40.23 -49.27
N ILE A 86 -34.74 -39.61 -48.16
CA ILE A 86 -35.70 -38.51 -48.13
C ILE A 86 -35.01 -37.28 -47.61
N GLU A 87 -34.86 -36.27 -48.48
CA GLU A 87 -34.36 -34.93 -48.04
C GLU A 87 -35.48 -34.19 -47.31
N ARG A 88 -35.11 -33.64 -46.13
CA ARG A 88 -36.02 -32.83 -45.31
C ARG A 88 -35.44 -31.50 -44.96
N ASP A 89 -36.20 -30.43 -45.18
CA ASP A 89 -35.92 -29.08 -44.82
C ASP A 89 -37.02 -28.60 -43.83
N TYR A 90 -36.63 -28.34 -42.58
CA TYR A 90 -37.56 -27.98 -41.53
C TYR A 90 -37.04 -26.98 -40.52
N ARG A 91 -37.95 -26.19 -39.94
CA ARG A 91 -37.67 -25.28 -38.82
C ARG A 91 -37.95 -25.95 -37.50
N SER A 92 -37.05 -25.77 -36.54
CA SER A 92 -37.31 -26.14 -35.16
C SER A 92 -37.08 -24.94 -34.25
N TYR A 93 -37.94 -24.75 -33.26
CA TYR A 93 -37.67 -23.82 -32.15
C TYR A 93 -37.88 -24.50 -30.81
N SER A 94 -37.09 -24.03 -29.83
CA SER A 94 -37.18 -24.43 -28.42
C SER A 94 -37.10 -23.21 -27.55
N SER A 95 -38.10 -23.02 -26.69
CA SER A 95 -38.14 -21.97 -25.66
C SER A 95 -38.23 -22.66 -24.32
N VAL A 96 -37.20 -22.51 -23.48
CA VAL A 96 -37.06 -23.20 -22.19
C VAL A 96 -36.74 -22.19 -21.09
N LEU A 97 -37.59 -22.14 -20.07
CA LEU A 97 -37.29 -21.49 -18.81
C LEU A 97 -37.00 -22.56 -17.78
N ASN A 98 -35.82 -22.52 -17.17
CA ASN A 98 -35.35 -23.52 -16.21
C ASN A 98 -34.94 -22.85 -14.88
N LEU A 99 -35.58 -23.25 -13.80
CA LEU A 99 -35.23 -22.91 -12.42
C LEU A 99 -34.52 -24.11 -11.78
N GLN A 100 -33.38 -23.86 -11.17
CA GLN A 100 -32.63 -24.86 -10.40
C GLN A 100 -32.25 -24.29 -9.03
N GLN A 101 -32.64 -24.98 -7.94
CA GLN A 101 -32.33 -24.62 -6.57
C GLN A 101 -31.57 -25.76 -5.91
N PRO A 102 -30.30 -25.55 -5.51
CA PRO A 102 -29.58 -26.51 -4.66
C PRO A 102 -30.30 -26.66 -3.30
N LEU A 103 -30.69 -27.89 -2.92
CA LEU A 103 -31.23 -28.20 -1.60
C LEU A 103 -30.14 -28.74 -0.67
N PHE A 104 -29.26 -29.55 -1.22
CA PHE A 104 -28.07 -30.07 -0.53
C PHE A 104 -26.89 -30.12 -1.49
N ASP A 105 -25.92 -29.22 -1.30
CA ASP A 105 -24.65 -29.18 -2.02
C ASP A 105 -23.54 -28.68 -1.07
N MET A 106 -22.71 -29.60 -0.58
CA MET A 106 -21.63 -29.28 0.33
C MET A 106 -20.50 -28.49 -0.37
N ALA A 107 -20.36 -28.58 -1.70
CA ALA A 107 -19.42 -27.75 -2.45
C ALA A 107 -19.88 -26.29 -2.49
N ALA A 108 -21.18 -26.05 -2.74
CA ALA A 108 -21.78 -24.73 -2.69
C ALA A 108 -21.68 -24.11 -1.28
N TRP A 109 -21.90 -24.92 -0.25
CA TRP A 109 -21.74 -24.46 1.13
C TRP A 109 -20.28 -24.09 1.47
N ALA A 110 -19.31 -24.91 1.05
CA ALA A 110 -17.90 -24.61 1.21
C ALA A 110 -17.49 -23.36 0.41
N GLN A 111 -18.04 -23.16 -0.79
CA GLN A 111 -17.84 -21.96 -1.59
C GLN A 111 -18.36 -20.70 -0.90
N TYR A 112 -19.56 -20.76 -0.28
CA TYR A 112 -20.06 -19.65 0.53
C TYR A 112 -19.12 -19.30 1.69
N ARG A 113 -18.66 -20.31 2.45
CA ARG A 113 -17.72 -20.10 3.55
C ARG A 113 -16.38 -19.56 3.06
N GLN A 114 -15.92 -19.99 1.89
CA GLN A 114 -14.71 -19.47 1.24
C GLN A 114 -14.89 -17.98 0.90
N GLY A 115 -16.04 -17.58 0.36
CA GLY A 115 -16.36 -16.18 0.07
C GLY A 115 -16.40 -15.31 1.34
N VAL A 116 -16.97 -15.83 2.44
CA VAL A 116 -16.93 -15.14 3.74
C VAL A 116 -15.48 -14.95 4.23
N ALA A 117 -14.65 -15.97 4.11
CA ALA A 117 -13.24 -15.88 4.53
C ALA A 117 -12.43 -14.92 3.64
N ARG A 118 -12.70 -14.87 2.33
CA ARG A 118 -12.08 -13.91 1.40
C ARG A 118 -12.48 -12.47 1.72
N ALA A 119 -13.76 -12.21 2.00
CA ALA A 119 -14.20 -10.88 2.43
C ALA A 119 -13.53 -10.43 3.74
N ALA A 120 -13.34 -11.35 4.69
CA ALA A 120 -12.62 -11.05 5.93
C ALA A 120 -11.12 -10.78 5.67
N LEU A 121 -10.48 -11.55 4.78
CA LEU A 121 -9.10 -11.32 4.32
C LEU A 121 -8.96 -9.92 3.70
N GLY A 122 -9.91 -9.54 2.80
CA GLY A 122 -9.94 -8.22 2.20
C GLY A 122 -10.09 -7.09 3.24
N SER A 123 -10.88 -7.31 4.30
CA SER A 123 -11.01 -6.33 5.39
C SER A 123 -9.69 -6.10 6.13
N GLU A 124 -8.94 -7.15 6.42
CA GLU A 124 -7.65 -7.02 7.11
C GLU A 124 -6.57 -6.42 6.18
N ARG A 125 -6.59 -6.74 4.89
CA ARG A 125 -5.73 -6.07 3.90
C ARG A 125 -6.02 -4.58 3.84
N PHE A 126 -7.28 -4.19 3.80
CA PHE A 126 -7.65 -2.77 3.79
C PHE A 126 -7.21 -2.06 5.07
N ARG A 127 -7.33 -2.72 6.25
CA ARG A 127 -6.79 -2.18 7.51
C ARG A 127 -5.29 -1.97 7.45
N SER A 128 -4.54 -2.92 6.89
CA SER A 128 -3.09 -2.79 6.66
C SER A 128 -2.77 -1.59 5.76
N ARG A 129 -3.47 -1.45 4.61
CA ARG A 129 -3.30 -0.34 3.68
C ARG A 129 -3.62 1.02 4.29
N SER A 130 -4.63 1.08 5.17
CA SER A 130 -4.99 2.30 5.89
C SER A 130 -3.90 2.74 6.86
N GLN A 131 -3.30 1.79 7.58
CA GLN A 131 -2.16 2.06 8.45
C GLN A 131 -0.88 2.39 7.68
N GLU A 132 -0.66 1.76 6.54
CA GLU A 132 0.45 2.06 5.62
C GLU A 132 0.36 3.49 5.08
N LEU A 133 -0.84 3.98 4.71
CA LEU A 133 -1.02 5.37 4.29
C LEU A 133 -0.57 6.35 5.37
N LEU A 134 -0.98 6.11 6.64
CA LEU A 134 -0.58 6.95 7.77
C LEU A 134 0.95 6.98 7.93
N LEU A 135 1.60 5.82 7.82
CA LEU A 135 3.07 5.74 7.89
C LEU A 135 3.73 6.47 6.72
N ARG A 136 3.21 6.32 5.48
CA ARG A 136 3.76 7.00 4.29
C ARG A 136 3.64 8.51 4.39
N VAL A 137 2.46 9.02 4.77
CA VAL A 137 2.25 10.46 4.96
C VAL A 137 3.23 11.00 6.01
N PHE A 138 3.34 10.33 7.16
CA PHE A 138 4.31 10.73 8.19
C PHE A 138 5.74 10.72 7.67
N SER A 139 6.15 9.64 7.00
CA SER A 139 7.51 9.52 6.45
C SER A 139 7.83 10.64 5.47
N SER A 140 6.98 10.85 4.44
CA SER A 140 7.23 11.88 3.42
C SER A 140 7.17 13.29 4.00
N TYR A 141 6.25 13.56 4.93
CA TYR A 141 6.18 14.85 5.62
C TYR A 141 7.42 15.12 6.47
N SER A 142 7.83 14.12 7.26
CA SER A 142 9.01 14.21 8.12
C SER A 142 10.30 14.29 7.32
N GLU A 143 10.39 13.62 6.16
CA GLU A 143 11.52 13.68 5.22
C GLU A 143 11.64 15.07 4.60
N ALA A 144 10.53 15.70 4.20
CA ALA A 144 10.53 17.07 3.69
C ALA A 144 11.08 18.07 4.72
N LEU A 145 10.67 17.94 5.98
CA LEU A 145 11.21 18.75 7.07
C LEU A 145 12.71 18.48 7.31
N LEU A 146 13.12 17.21 7.31
CA LEU A 146 14.52 16.83 7.46
C LEU A 146 15.39 17.43 6.35
N ALA A 147 14.95 17.30 5.09
CA ALA A 147 15.66 17.88 3.96
C ALA A 147 15.77 19.41 4.07
N GLY A 148 14.71 20.08 4.54
CA GLY A 148 14.74 21.51 4.84
C GLY A 148 15.78 21.90 5.89
N GLU A 149 15.89 21.16 7.00
CA GLU A 149 16.92 21.38 8.01
C GLU A 149 18.33 21.14 7.44
N GLN A 150 18.50 20.13 6.59
CA GLN A 150 19.79 19.83 5.94
C GLN A 150 20.23 20.93 4.97
N VAL A 151 19.33 21.53 4.19
CA VAL A 151 19.65 22.71 3.35
C VAL A 151 20.14 23.87 4.21
N GLN A 152 19.47 24.16 5.33
CA GLN A 152 19.88 25.26 6.22
C GLN A 152 21.28 25.02 6.79
N LEU A 153 21.61 23.76 7.15
CA LEU A 153 22.95 23.39 7.62
C LEU A 153 23.99 23.54 6.51
N ALA A 154 23.70 23.06 5.29
CA ALA A 154 24.61 23.16 4.14
C ALA A 154 24.88 24.64 3.77
N ARG A 155 23.83 25.45 3.76
CA ARG A 155 23.92 26.90 3.54
C ARG A 155 24.79 27.58 4.58
N SER A 156 24.58 27.30 5.86
CA SER A 156 25.39 27.83 6.95
C SER A 156 26.87 27.44 6.84
N GLN A 157 27.16 26.21 6.40
CA GLN A 157 28.52 25.74 6.16
C GLN A 157 29.19 26.49 5.00
N ARG A 158 28.48 26.61 3.86
CA ARG A 158 28.98 27.38 2.70
C ARG A 158 29.25 28.83 3.08
N GLU A 159 28.37 29.50 3.83
CA GLU A 159 28.56 30.87 4.31
C GLU A 159 29.81 31.00 5.19
N ALA A 160 30.01 30.06 6.13
CA ALA A 160 31.21 30.04 6.97
C ALA A 160 32.48 29.92 6.14
N TYR A 161 32.50 29.09 5.10
CA TYR A 161 33.66 29.00 4.19
C TYR A 161 33.80 30.22 3.27
N ALA A 162 32.73 30.87 2.85
CA ALA A 162 32.76 32.12 2.08
C ALA A 162 33.42 33.25 2.89
N GLU A 163 33.02 33.40 4.16
CA GLU A 163 33.64 34.39 5.08
C GLU A 163 35.15 34.09 5.26
N ARG A 164 35.49 32.82 5.44
CA ARG A 164 36.88 32.42 5.62
C ARG A 164 37.72 32.63 4.35
N GLN A 165 37.14 32.34 3.17
CA GLN A 165 37.79 32.62 1.88
C GLN A 165 38.06 34.11 1.71
N THR A 166 37.12 34.97 2.05
CA THR A 166 37.27 36.43 1.98
C THR A 166 38.36 36.90 2.92
N LEU A 167 38.44 36.35 4.13
CA LEU A 167 39.51 36.68 5.09
C LEU A 167 40.85 36.25 4.55
N ASN A 168 41.03 35.02 4.10
CA ASN A 168 42.28 34.48 3.60
C ASN A 168 42.75 35.19 2.33
N GLN A 169 41.82 35.65 1.48
CA GLN A 169 42.14 36.49 0.33
C GLN A 169 42.77 37.84 0.77
N ARG A 170 42.15 38.52 1.75
CA ARG A 170 42.69 39.80 2.30
C ARG A 170 44.06 39.63 2.94
N LEU A 171 44.23 38.54 3.70
CA LEU A 171 45.56 38.23 4.31
C LEU A 171 46.62 37.97 3.24
N LEU A 172 46.28 37.26 2.16
CA LEU A 172 47.19 37.02 1.05
C LEU A 172 47.55 38.34 0.33
N GLU A 173 46.61 39.21 0.06
CA GLU A 173 46.82 40.52 -0.55
C GLU A 173 47.65 41.44 0.34
N GLY A 174 47.50 41.34 1.67
CA GLY A 174 48.30 42.05 2.68
C GLY A 174 49.72 41.46 2.90
N GLY A 175 50.01 40.28 2.34
CA GLY A 175 51.29 39.60 2.56
C GLY A 175 51.41 38.85 3.88
N GLU A 176 50.29 38.71 4.63
CA GLU A 176 50.23 38.04 5.93
C GLU A 176 49.71 36.59 5.82
N GLY A 177 49.14 36.21 4.65
CA GLY A 177 48.61 34.88 4.38
C GLY A 177 49.35 34.14 3.27
N THR A 178 49.10 32.83 3.16
CA THR A 178 49.72 31.99 2.12
C THR A 178 48.72 31.71 0.97
N ARG A 179 49.25 31.47 -0.23
CA ARG A 179 48.47 31.02 -1.36
C ARG A 179 47.83 29.66 -1.09
N THR A 180 48.48 28.82 -0.31
CA THR A 180 47.97 27.51 0.08
C THR A 180 46.69 27.64 0.92
N ASP A 181 46.69 28.50 1.96
CA ASP A 181 45.49 28.76 2.79
C ASP A 181 44.29 29.23 1.97
N TRP A 182 44.53 30.10 1.00
CA TRP A 182 43.48 30.59 0.11
C TRP A 182 42.93 29.46 -0.81
N LEU A 183 43.80 28.62 -1.39
CA LEU A 183 43.40 27.49 -2.24
C LEU A 183 42.66 26.43 -1.47
N GLU A 184 43.09 26.08 -0.25
CA GLU A 184 42.40 25.13 0.64
C GLU A 184 40.99 25.62 1.00
N THR A 185 40.86 26.88 1.39
CA THR A 185 39.57 27.46 1.75
C THR A 185 38.66 27.54 0.52
N ARG A 186 39.20 27.89 -0.66
CA ARG A 186 38.44 27.88 -1.90
C ARG A 186 37.93 26.48 -2.24
N ALA A 187 38.73 25.45 -2.11
CA ALA A 187 38.33 24.06 -2.35
C ALA A 187 37.21 23.62 -1.40
N ARG A 188 37.29 24.00 -0.11
CA ARG A 188 36.20 23.73 0.86
C ARG A 188 34.93 24.51 0.53
N TYR A 189 35.03 25.75 0.10
CA TYR A 189 33.89 26.53 -0.34
C TYR A 189 33.19 25.91 -1.57
N ASP A 190 33.95 25.53 -2.60
CA ASP A 190 33.45 24.92 -3.82
C ASP A 190 32.74 23.58 -3.53
N LEU A 191 33.31 22.77 -2.59
CA LEU A 191 32.67 21.53 -2.11
C LEU A 191 31.38 21.81 -1.32
N ALA A 192 31.36 22.82 -0.45
CA ALA A 192 30.16 23.18 0.32
C ALA A 192 29.05 23.73 -0.58
N LEU A 193 29.38 24.45 -1.64
CA LEU A 193 28.43 24.89 -2.66
C LEU A 193 27.79 23.69 -3.37
N ALA A 194 28.58 22.68 -3.73
CA ALA A 194 28.06 21.46 -4.33
C ALA A 194 27.11 20.71 -3.36
N GLN A 195 27.47 20.64 -2.06
CA GLN A 195 26.61 20.04 -1.03
C GLN A 195 25.31 20.80 -0.80
N GLU A 196 25.31 22.14 -0.87
CA GLU A 196 24.09 22.94 -0.78
C GLU A 196 23.16 22.66 -1.97
N ILE A 197 23.69 22.60 -3.20
CA ILE A 197 22.91 22.26 -4.41
C ILE A 197 22.30 20.84 -4.30
N GLU A 198 23.08 19.89 -3.80
CA GLU A 198 22.61 18.52 -3.55
C GLU A 198 21.46 18.51 -2.53
N ALA A 199 21.62 19.21 -1.41
CA ALA A 199 20.58 19.33 -0.39
C ALA A 199 19.31 20.05 -0.91
N GLU A 200 19.45 21.07 -1.76
CA GLU A 200 18.30 21.72 -2.43
C GLU A 200 17.53 20.75 -3.35
N ASN A 201 18.24 19.88 -4.07
CA ASN A 201 17.62 18.83 -4.88
C ASN A 201 16.87 17.78 -4.00
N GLU A 202 17.43 17.45 -2.82
CA GLU A 202 16.76 16.55 -1.86
C GLU A 202 15.45 17.17 -1.32
N VAL A 203 15.42 18.49 -1.09
CA VAL A 203 14.15 19.17 -0.72
C VAL A 203 13.13 19.08 -1.82
N ASP A 204 13.51 19.37 -3.10
CA ASP A 204 12.57 19.26 -4.21
C ASP A 204 12.04 17.83 -4.34
N ALA A 205 12.90 16.81 -4.23
CA ALA A 205 12.51 15.42 -4.28
C ALA A 205 11.54 15.04 -3.15
N ALA A 206 11.82 15.44 -1.91
CA ALA A 206 10.97 15.15 -0.76
C ALA A 206 9.61 15.86 -0.84
N LEU A 207 9.58 17.11 -1.32
CA LEU A 207 8.32 17.82 -1.54
C LEU A 207 7.48 17.17 -2.65
N ARG A 208 8.10 16.74 -3.77
CA ARG A 208 7.40 16.01 -4.84
C ARG A 208 6.83 14.67 -4.37
N GLU A 209 7.55 13.95 -3.52
CA GLU A 209 7.04 12.73 -2.89
C GLU A 209 5.79 13.03 -2.05
N LEU A 210 5.83 14.06 -1.20
CA LEU A 210 4.68 14.48 -0.40
C LEU A 210 3.51 14.95 -1.29
N GLU A 211 3.78 15.78 -2.31
CA GLU A 211 2.77 16.23 -3.30
C GLU A 211 2.08 15.05 -3.98
N SER A 212 2.82 13.99 -4.33
CA SER A 212 2.26 12.80 -4.97
C SER A 212 1.23 12.08 -4.09
N ILE A 213 1.41 12.15 -2.77
CA ILE A 213 0.53 11.52 -1.78
C ILE A 213 -0.69 12.42 -1.49
N ILE A 214 -0.49 13.72 -1.31
CA ILE A 214 -1.59 14.63 -0.91
C ILE A 214 -2.34 15.26 -2.10
N GLY A 215 -1.81 15.14 -3.33
CA GLY A 215 -2.47 15.57 -4.56
C GLY A 215 -2.48 17.08 -4.82
N GLN A 216 -1.65 17.86 -4.10
CA GLN A 216 -1.53 19.31 -4.32
C GLN A 216 -0.10 19.78 -4.11
N PRO A 217 0.31 20.92 -4.75
CA PRO A 217 1.63 21.50 -4.55
C PRO A 217 1.88 21.90 -3.10
N VAL A 218 3.12 21.71 -2.64
CA VAL A 218 3.56 22.03 -1.27
C VAL A 218 4.85 22.86 -1.32
N GLU A 219 4.89 23.91 -0.54
CA GLU A 219 6.09 24.68 -0.29
C GLU A 219 6.66 24.34 1.09
N LEU A 220 7.97 24.29 1.23
CA LEU A 220 8.63 23.93 2.50
C LEU A 220 8.18 24.83 3.65
N ASP A 221 8.07 26.13 3.41
CA ASP A 221 7.68 27.13 4.40
C ASP A 221 6.21 27.01 4.82
N SER A 222 5.38 26.28 4.07
CA SER A 222 4.00 25.98 4.43
C SER A 222 3.85 24.81 5.39
N LEU A 223 4.91 24.00 5.59
CA LEU A 223 4.86 22.85 6.50
C LEU A 223 4.96 23.30 7.97
N SER A 224 4.03 22.81 8.78
CA SER A 224 4.14 23.00 10.24
C SER A 224 5.28 22.14 10.81
N PRO A 225 6.15 22.70 11.66
CA PRO A 225 7.11 21.89 12.38
C PRO A 225 6.43 20.77 13.16
N LEU A 226 7.01 19.57 13.16
CA LEU A 226 6.51 18.49 14.01
C LEU A 226 6.71 18.88 15.48
N ALA A 227 5.64 18.76 16.28
CA ALA A 227 5.66 19.11 17.70
C ALA A 227 6.80 18.43 18.46
N HIS A 228 7.36 19.12 19.42
CA HIS A 228 8.58 18.86 20.16
C HIS A 228 8.77 17.43 20.65
N LEU A 229 9.52 16.65 19.88
CA LEU A 229 10.12 15.40 20.34
C LEU A 229 11.64 15.58 20.52
N ASP A 230 12.04 16.67 21.16
CA ASP A 230 13.46 16.94 21.47
C ASP A 230 14.09 15.85 22.37
N SER A 231 13.26 15.08 23.06
CA SER A 231 13.70 13.87 23.76
C SER A 231 12.69 12.75 23.52
N PRO A 232 13.16 11.55 23.09
CA PRO A 232 12.26 10.40 22.89
C PRO A 232 11.52 10.06 24.19
N ALA A 233 10.17 10.08 24.14
CA ALA A 233 9.34 9.68 25.26
C ALA A 233 9.55 8.19 25.61
N PRO A 234 9.41 7.76 26.88
CA PRO A 234 9.50 6.36 27.23
C PRO A 234 8.49 5.52 26.43
N LEU A 235 8.93 4.33 25.95
CA LEU A 235 8.03 3.40 25.27
C LEU A 235 6.94 2.91 26.21
N GLN A 236 5.72 2.88 25.71
CA GLN A 236 4.57 2.27 26.37
C GLN A 236 3.90 1.31 25.39
N PRO A 237 3.96 0.01 25.68
CA PRO A 237 4.60 -0.67 26.83
C PRO A 237 6.13 -0.63 26.80
N ALA A 238 6.78 -0.75 27.97
CA ALA A 238 8.23 -0.64 28.09
C ALA A 238 8.98 -1.90 27.63
N SER A 239 8.38 -3.09 27.73
CA SER A 239 9.03 -4.37 27.42
C SER A 239 8.82 -4.77 25.96
N PHE A 240 9.83 -5.41 25.37
CA PHE A 240 9.73 -5.97 24.01
C PHE A 240 8.67 -7.08 23.93
N GLU A 241 8.53 -7.88 24.97
CA GLU A 241 7.56 -8.98 25.04
C GLU A 241 6.13 -8.46 24.84
N ALA A 242 5.79 -7.34 25.47
CA ALA A 242 4.46 -6.72 25.29
C ALA A 242 4.25 -6.21 23.84
N TRP A 243 5.27 -5.63 23.21
CA TRP A 243 5.20 -5.25 21.80
C TRP A 243 5.05 -6.46 20.87
N ARG A 244 5.78 -7.55 21.15
CA ARG A 244 5.63 -8.82 20.43
C ARG A 244 4.18 -9.35 20.53
N ASP A 245 3.60 -9.34 21.71
CA ASP A 245 2.25 -9.86 21.93
C ASP A 245 1.19 -8.97 21.24
N LEU A 246 1.39 -7.65 21.20
CA LEU A 246 0.59 -6.73 20.41
C LEU A 246 0.70 -7.04 18.91
N LEU A 247 1.90 -7.21 18.38
CA LEU A 247 2.11 -7.59 16.98
C LEU A 247 1.39 -8.90 16.65
N LEU A 248 1.60 -9.94 17.44
CA LEU A 248 1.01 -11.26 17.19
C LEU A 248 -0.53 -11.23 17.22
N SER A 249 -1.14 -10.36 18.02
CA SER A 249 -2.60 -10.26 18.14
C SER A 249 -3.21 -9.17 17.25
N GLY A 250 -2.52 -8.05 17.03
CA GLY A 250 -3.06 -6.82 16.43
C GLY A 250 -2.67 -6.57 14.99
N ASN A 251 -1.56 -7.14 14.52
CA ASN A 251 -1.04 -6.85 13.19
C ASN A 251 -2.00 -7.31 12.07
N PRO A 252 -2.46 -6.40 11.17
CA PRO A 252 -3.43 -6.72 10.14
C PRO A 252 -2.89 -7.64 9.04
N GLU A 253 -1.58 -7.61 8.76
CA GLU A 253 -0.98 -8.53 7.78
C GLU A 253 -1.03 -9.98 8.26
N LEU A 254 -0.74 -10.21 9.55
CA LEU A 254 -0.87 -11.55 10.14
C LEU A 254 -2.33 -12.00 10.21
N ALA A 255 -3.25 -11.09 10.51
CA ALA A 255 -4.68 -11.39 10.49
C ALA A 255 -5.15 -11.77 9.07
N ALA A 256 -4.71 -11.05 8.04
CA ALA A 256 -4.97 -11.38 6.64
C ALA A 256 -4.45 -12.78 6.28
N GLN A 257 -3.21 -13.13 6.67
CA GLN A 257 -2.66 -14.46 6.42
C GLN A 257 -3.43 -15.58 7.13
N ARG A 258 -3.94 -15.35 8.35
CA ARG A 258 -4.82 -16.32 9.04
C ARG A 258 -6.14 -16.53 8.28
N HIS A 259 -6.70 -15.47 7.70
CA HIS A 259 -7.88 -15.61 6.83
C HIS A 259 -7.54 -16.33 5.52
N ALA A 260 -6.33 -16.15 4.96
CA ALA A 260 -5.87 -16.90 3.79
C ALA A 260 -5.78 -18.41 4.09
N LEU A 261 -5.33 -18.82 5.29
CA LEU A 261 -5.41 -20.21 5.74
C LEU A 261 -6.84 -20.72 5.75
N THR A 262 -7.78 -19.94 6.30
CA THR A 262 -9.20 -20.30 6.29
C THR A 262 -9.75 -20.48 4.87
N VAL A 263 -9.36 -19.62 3.94
CA VAL A 263 -9.71 -19.76 2.50
C VAL A 263 -9.18 -21.08 1.93
N ALA A 264 -7.93 -21.44 2.23
CA ALA A 264 -7.32 -22.69 1.79
C ALA A 264 -8.03 -23.93 2.39
N GLU A 265 -8.41 -23.90 3.68
CA GLU A 265 -9.20 -24.96 4.30
C GLU A 265 -10.56 -25.16 3.63
N GLN A 266 -11.29 -24.05 3.34
CA GLN A 266 -12.57 -24.15 2.65
C GLN A 266 -12.39 -24.65 1.22
N THR A 267 -11.26 -24.37 0.57
CA THR A 267 -10.90 -24.91 -0.75
C THR A 267 -10.77 -26.43 -0.70
N ILE A 268 -10.12 -26.98 0.33
CA ILE A 268 -10.04 -28.45 0.54
C ILE A 268 -11.46 -29.02 0.70
N ARG A 269 -12.30 -28.40 1.55
CA ARG A 269 -13.67 -28.86 1.80
C ARG A 269 -14.49 -28.83 0.51
N ARG A 270 -14.35 -27.78 -0.29
CA ARG A 270 -15.04 -27.68 -1.60
C ARG A 270 -14.63 -28.81 -2.55
N HIS A 271 -13.35 -29.13 -2.67
CA HIS A 271 -12.89 -30.20 -3.54
C HIS A 271 -13.34 -31.57 -3.00
N ARG A 272 -13.22 -31.86 -1.69
CA ARG A 272 -13.70 -33.10 -1.07
C ARG A 272 -15.21 -33.30 -1.24
N ALA A 273 -15.98 -32.22 -1.28
CA ALA A 273 -17.41 -32.29 -1.54
C ALA A 273 -17.76 -32.83 -2.94
N GLY A 274 -16.79 -32.90 -3.87
CA GLY A 274 -16.95 -33.57 -5.14
C GLY A 274 -17.22 -35.10 -5.05
N HIS A 275 -17.00 -35.72 -3.90
CA HIS A 275 -17.39 -37.11 -3.63
C HIS A 275 -18.79 -37.24 -2.99
N LEU A 276 -19.40 -36.13 -2.57
CA LEU A 276 -20.67 -36.15 -1.86
C LEU A 276 -21.87 -36.05 -2.81
N PRO A 277 -23.03 -36.61 -2.44
CA PRO A 277 -24.24 -36.43 -3.24
C PRO A 277 -24.69 -34.97 -3.28
N LYS A 278 -25.37 -34.61 -4.37
CA LYS A 278 -26.00 -33.31 -4.56
C LYS A 278 -27.49 -33.51 -4.76
N LEU A 279 -28.30 -32.73 -4.08
CA LEU A 279 -29.74 -32.71 -4.20
C LEU A 279 -30.20 -31.34 -4.69
N SER A 280 -30.94 -31.28 -5.77
CA SER A 280 -31.51 -30.04 -6.32
C SER A 280 -32.98 -30.19 -6.62
N LEU A 281 -33.72 -29.12 -6.39
CA LEU A 281 -35.08 -28.94 -6.94
C LEU A 281 -34.90 -28.32 -8.32
N TYR A 282 -35.65 -28.81 -9.29
CA TYR A 282 -35.76 -28.15 -10.60
C TYR A 282 -37.22 -27.92 -10.97
N ALA A 283 -37.48 -26.84 -11.70
CA ALA A 283 -38.75 -26.56 -12.35
C ALA A 283 -38.46 -26.01 -13.75
N SER A 284 -39.17 -26.50 -14.75
CA SER A 284 -38.97 -26.01 -16.11
C SER A 284 -40.30 -25.91 -16.86
N THR A 285 -40.46 -24.85 -17.65
CA THR A 285 -41.47 -24.77 -18.70
C THR A 285 -40.78 -24.74 -20.04
N ARG A 286 -41.23 -25.65 -20.93
CA ARG A 286 -40.61 -25.83 -22.24
C ARG A 286 -41.68 -25.80 -23.31
N LYS A 287 -41.46 -24.96 -24.31
CA LYS A 287 -42.26 -24.96 -25.54
C LYS A 287 -41.36 -25.27 -26.72
N THR A 288 -41.66 -26.38 -27.40
CA THR A 288 -40.91 -26.81 -28.59
C THR A 288 -41.86 -27.04 -29.75
N LYS A 289 -41.39 -26.64 -30.92
CA LYS A 289 -42.03 -27.02 -32.19
C LYS A 289 -40.93 -27.54 -33.10
N SER A 290 -41.19 -28.71 -33.68
CA SER A 290 -40.28 -29.30 -34.62
C SER A 290 -41.06 -30.14 -35.64
N ASP A 291 -40.78 -29.91 -36.90
CA ASP A 291 -41.19 -30.81 -37.99
C ASP A 291 -40.03 -31.77 -38.23
N SER A 292 -39.74 -32.66 -37.25
CA SER A 292 -38.69 -33.63 -37.33
C SER A 292 -39.11 -34.91 -38.11
N GLU A 293 -38.18 -35.84 -38.25
CA GLU A 293 -38.36 -37.12 -38.94
C GLU A 293 -39.56 -37.94 -38.45
N THR A 294 -39.97 -37.75 -37.21
CA THR A 294 -41.03 -38.50 -36.54
C THR A 294 -42.24 -37.68 -36.14
N SER A 295 -42.19 -36.31 -36.26
CA SER A 295 -43.29 -35.43 -35.83
C SER A 295 -43.53 -34.33 -36.85
N PHE A 296 -44.76 -34.30 -37.43
CA PHE A 296 -45.21 -33.26 -38.33
C PHE A 296 -46.09 -32.25 -37.54
N ASN A 297 -45.76 -30.92 -37.59
CA ASN A 297 -46.53 -29.83 -37.03
C ASN A 297 -46.87 -30.00 -35.53
N GLN A 298 -46.05 -30.69 -34.76
CA GLN A 298 -46.32 -30.90 -33.34
C GLN A 298 -45.69 -29.79 -32.50
N THR A 299 -46.49 -29.22 -31.63
CA THR A 299 -46.01 -28.28 -30.59
C THR A 299 -46.18 -28.99 -29.25
N TYR A 300 -45.08 -29.06 -28.52
CA TYR A 300 -45.08 -29.57 -27.15
C TYR A 300 -44.99 -28.37 -26.19
N ASP A 301 -45.92 -28.35 -25.24
CA ASP A 301 -45.92 -27.42 -24.10
C ASP A 301 -45.84 -28.27 -22.85
N THR A 302 -44.70 -28.19 -22.13
CA THR A 302 -44.40 -29.13 -21.04
C THR A 302 -43.92 -28.37 -19.81
N ASP A 303 -44.64 -28.50 -18.71
CA ASP A 303 -44.26 -28.04 -17.40
C ASP A 303 -43.76 -29.23 -16.57
N SER A 304 -42.62 -29.04 -15.93
CA SER A 304 -42.00 -30.09 -15.11
C SER A 304 -41.52 -29.50 -13.79
N ILE A 305 -41.75 -30.20 -12.70
CA ILE A 305 -41.14 -29.92 -11.38
C ILE A 305 -40.67 -31.24 -10.80
N GLY A 306 -39.50 -31.24 -10.23
CA GLY A 306 -38.92 -32.47 -9.69
C GLY A 306 -37.72 -32.25 -8.81
N ILE A 307 -37.27 -33.34 -8.21
CA ILE A 307 -36.07 -33.39 -7.40
C ILE A 307 -35.04 -34.26 -8.11
N GLN A 308 -33.81 -33.76 -8.22
CA GLN A 308 -32.70 -34.48 -8.84
C GLN A 308 -31.65 -34.78 -7.76
N LEU A 309 -31.35 -36.07 -7.55
CA LEU A 309 -30.21 -36.54 -6.74
C LEU A 309 -29.11 -37.01 -7.69
N THR A 310 -27.94 -36.40 -7.54
CA THR A 310 -26.71 -36.81 -8.26
C THR A 310 -25.70 -37.34 -7.30
N VAL A 311 -25.27 -38.60 -7.46
CA VAL A 311 -24.25 -39.26 -6.65
C VAL A 311 -23.05 -39.60 -7.53
N PRO A 312 -21.91 -38.92 -7.41
CA PRO A 312 -20.72 -39.24 -8.19
C PRO A 312 -20.07 -40.51 -7.65
N LEU A 313 -20.18 -41.61 -8.40
CA LEU A 313 -19.59 -42.90 -7.99
C LEU A 313 -18.10 -42.99 -8.32
N PHE A 314 -17.69 -42.45 -9.45
CA PHE A 314 -16.29 -42.40 -9.87
C PHE A 314 -16.04 -41.20 -10.79
N ALA A 315 -14.97 -40.46 -10.51
CA ALA A 315 -14.57 -39.25 -11.23
C ALA A 315 -13.11 -39.33 -11.72
N GLY A 316 -12.63 -40.52 -12.10
CA GLY A 316 -11.28 -40.71 -12.66
C GLY A 316 -10.12 -40.28 -11.75
N GLY A 317 -10.34 -40.20 -10.43
CA GLY A 317 -9.32 -39.73 -9.47
C GLY A 317 -9.15 -38.21 -9.38
N GLY A 318 -9.85 -37.43 -10.21
CA GLY A 318 -9.71 -35.97 -10.28
C GLY A 318 -9.99 -35.26 -8.95
N VAL A 319 -11.09 -35.65 -8.24
CA VAL A 319 -11.45 -35.09 -6.93
C VAL A 319 -10.35 -35.34 -5.89
N SER A 320 -9.78 -36.52 -5.87
CA SER A 320 -8.66 -36.88 -4.97
C SER A 320 -7.40 -36.10 -5.31
N GLY A 321 -7.11 -35.90 -6.60
CA GLY A 321 -5.99 -35.07 -7.06
C GLY A 321 -6.12 -33.60 -6.62
N LEU A 322 -7.30 -32.99 -6.88
CA LEU A 322 -7.60 -31.61 -6.47
C LEU A 322 -7.57 -31.44 -4.93
N SER A 323 -8.06 -32.44 -4.20
CA SER A 323 -8.03 -32.40 -2.72
C SER A 323 -6.61 -32.44 -2.18
N ARG A 324 -5.73 -33.29 -2.76
CA ARG A 324 -4.31 -33.34 -2.41
C ARG A 324 -3.58 -32.04 -2.76
N GLN A 325 -3.82 -31.50 -3.96
CA GLN A 325 -3.25 -30.23 -4.37
C GLN A 325 -3.64 -29.11 -3.39
N ALA A 326 -4.93 -29.03 -3.01
CA ALA A 326 -5.41 -28.04 -2.05
C ALA A 326 -4.80 -28.24 -0.66
N SER A 327 -4.52 -29.50 -0.23
CA SER A 327 -3.85 -29.77 1.04
C SER A 327 -2.40 -29.27 1.02
N TYR A 328 -1.65 -29.46 -0.07
CA TYR A 328 -0.29 -28.90 -0.18
C TYR A 328 -0.28 -27.36 -0.21
N ARG A 329 -1.31 -26.73 -0.81
CA ARG A 329 -1.47 -25.27 -0.79
C ARG A 329 -1.79 -24.74 0.61
N LEU A 330 -2.52 -25.50 1.42
CA LEU A 330 -2.73 -25.13 2.84
C LEU A 330 -1.42 -25.19 3.63
N GLU A 331 -0.62 -26.23 3.42
CA GLU A 331 0.70 -26.35 4.04
C GLU A 331 1.64 -25.22 3.61
N GLN A 332 1.65 -24.89 2.29
CA GLN A 332 2.37 -23.73 1.78
C GLN A 332 1.95 -22.44 2.50
N ALA A 333 0.66 -22.17 2.59
CA ALA A 333 0.15 -20.96 3.25
C ALA A 333 0.48 -20.93 4.75
N SER A 334 0.58 -22.09 5.42
CA SER A 334 1.03 -22.19 6.81
C SER A 334 2.50 -21.77 6.94
N HIS A 335 3.38 -22.27 6.08
CA HIS A 335 4.80 -21.87 6.08
C HIS A 335 4.99 -20.40 5.70
N GLU A 336 4.16 -19.85 4.81
CA GLU A 336 4.15 -18.41 4.47
C GLU A 336 3.78 -17.56 5.70
N LEU A 337 2.79 -17.99 6.50
CA LEU A 337 2.43 -17.32 7.75
C LEU A 337 3.58 -17.35 8.78
N ASP A 338 4.27 -18.48 8.90
CA ASP A 338 5.41 -18.60 9.82
C ASP A 338 6.59 -17.72 9.37
N ALA A 339 6.87 -17.69 8.07
CA ALA A 339 7.90 -16.84 7.47
C ALA A 339 7.59 -15.35 7.68
N GLN A 340 6.34 -14.93 7.41
CA GLN A 340 5.90 -13.55 7.61
C GLN A 340 5.96 -13.16 9.09
N THR A 341 5.54 -14.05 10.00
CA THR A 341 5.61 -13.83 11.44
C THR A 341 7.05 -13.60 11.89
N SER A 342 7.97 -14.44 11.42
CA SER A 342 9.40 -14.31 11.75
C SER A 342 10.00 -13.01 11.21
N SER A 343 9.65 -12.61 9.99
CA SER A 343 10.09 -11.36 9.37
C SER A 343 9.62 -10.14 10.17
N LEU A 344 8.33 -10.09 10.50
CA LEU A 344 7.73 -8.99 11.28
C LEU A 344 8.31 -8.90 12.70
N LEU A 345 8.57 -10.05 13.35
CA LEU A 345 9.21 -10.06 14.68
C LEU A 345 10.65 -9.54 14.63
N ASN A 346 11.41 -9.87 13.58
CA ASN A 346 12.77 -9.34 13.39
C ASN A 346 12.74 -7.83 13.15
N GLU A 347 11.81 -7.34 12.33
CA GLU A 347 11.63 -5.93 12.08
C GLU A 347 11.21 -5.18 13.36
N LEU A 348 10.24 -5.72 14.11
CA LEU A 348 9.82 -5.18 15.40
C LEU A 348 11.01 -5.07 16.38
N ARG A 349 11.85 -6.10 16.45
CA ARG A 349 13.05 -6.09 17.31
C ARG A 349 14.02 -5.00 16.87
N ARG A 350 14.22 -4.84 15.56
CA ARG A 350 15.10 -3.80 15.02
C ARG A 350 14.61 -2.41 15.40
N GLN A 351 13.31 -2.12 15.19
CA GLN A 351 12.73 -0.83 15.50
C GLN A 351 12.69 -0.56 17.01
N TYR A 352 12.41 -1.57 17.82
CA TYR A 352 12.46 -1.46 19.28
C TYR A 352 13.87 -1.08 19.78
N ASN A 353 14.89 -1.77 19.30
CA ASN A 353 16.28 -1.47 19.68
C ASN A 353 16.71 -0.07 19.20
N LEU A 354 16.34 0.30 17.97
CA LEU A 354 16.63 1.62 17.41
C LEU A 354 16.02 2.73 18.26
N TYR A 355 14.73 2.60 18.61
CA TYR A 355 14.07 3.59 19.46
C TYR A 355 14.62 3.60 20.89
N GLN A 356 14.86 2.44 21.49
CA GLN A 356 15.38 2.35 22.86
C GLN A 356 16.74 3.03 23.01
N THR A 357 17.59 2.94 21.98
CA THR A 357 18.91 3.58 21.99
C THR A 357 18.89 5.03 21.52
N SER A 358 17.79 5.48 20.92
CA SER A 358 17.69 6.81 20.30
C SER A 358 17.94 7.96 21.29
N ALA A 359 17.41 7.90 22.51
CA ALA A 359 17.63 8.90 23.53
C ALA A 359 19.12 9.07 23.89
N THR A 360 19.84 7.94 24.02
CA THR A 360 21.27 7.95 24.31
C THR A 360 22.09 8.47 23.11
N ARG A 361 21.71 8.07 21.88
CA ARG A 361 22.33 8.55 20.64
C ARG A 361 22.13 10.06 20.47
N THR A 362 20.90 10.56 20.62
CA THR A 362 20.60 11.99 20.51
C THR A 362 21.42 12.80 21.52
N ARG A 363 21.46 12.38 22.79
CA ARG A 363 22.29 13.05 23.80
C ARG A 363 23.79 13.02 23.46
N ALA A 364 24.30 11.91 22.93
CA ALA A 364 25.70 11.81 22.49
C ALA A 364 26.00 12.79 21.35
N TYR A 365 25.10 12.91 20.36
CA TYR A 365 25.26 13.89 19.29
C TYR A 365 25.11 15.34 19.77
N GLU A 366 24.23 15.62 20.73
CA GLU A 366 24.14 16.96 21.36
C GLU A 366 25.47 17.37 22.04
N MET A 367 26.05 16.44 22.76
CA MET A 367 27.39 16.67 23.37
C MET A 367 28.48 16.82 22.31
N ALA A 368 28.39 16.05 21.20
CA ALA A 368 29.34 16.17 20.09
C ALA A 368 29.23 17.55 19.41
N VAL A 369 28.00 18.05 19.18
CA VAL A 369 27.77 19.39 18.63
C VAL A 369 28.35 20.46 19.56
N GLN A 370 28.10 20.41 20.87
CA GLN A 370 28.64 21.35 21.84
C GLN A 370 30.17 21.34 21.86
N SER A 371 30.76 20.15 21.83
CA SER A 371 32.22 20.00 21.81
C SER A 371 32.83 20.51 20.51
N ALA A 372 32.22 20.21 19.36
CA ALA A 372 32.70 20.69 18.06
C ALA A 372 32.53 22.21 17.91
N ASP A 373 31.47 22.79 18.43
CA ASP A 373 31.30 24.26 18.45
C ASP A 373 32.38 24.96 19.28
N THR A 374 32.68 24.44 20.48
CA THR A 374 33.76 24.92 21.31
C THR A 374 35.14 24.73 20.61
N LEU A 375 35.33 23.62 19.90
CA LEU A 375 36.57 23.36 19.16
C LEU A 375 36.79 24.38 18.04
N VAL A 376 35.75 24.74 17.29
CA VAL A 376 35.83 25.76 16.23
C VAL A 376 36.32 27.07 16.81
N GLU A 377 35.77 27.53 17.93
CA GLU A 377 36.17 28.80 18.55
C GLU A 377 37.60 28.74 19.12
N ALA A 378 37.95 27.66 19.84
CA ALA A 378 39.28 27.47 20.36
C ALA A 378 40.35 27.40 19.26
N THR A 379 40.06 26.69 18.16
CA THR A 379 40.98 26.57 17.02
C THR A 379 41.14 27.92 16.31
N ARG A 380 40.05 28.69 16.17
CA ARG A 380 40.10 30.06 15.61
C ARG A 380 41.03 30.94 16.42
N GLN A 381 40.96 30.92 17.75
CA GLN A 381 41.83 31.68 18.63
C GLN A 381 43.29 31.22 18.54
N SER A 382 43.54 29.91 18.48
CA SER A 382 44.90 29.36 18.34
C SER A 382 45.54 29.72 16.99
N VAL A 383 44.79 29.83 15.91
CA VAL A 383 45.27 30.29 14.60
C VAL A 383 45.65 31.80 14.68
N LEU A 384 44.83 32.63 15.34
CA LEU A 384 45.14 34.03 15.56
C LEU A 384 46.39 34.22 16.42
N GLY A 385 46.66 33.30 17.35
CA GLY A 385 47.90 33.26 18.17
C GLY A 385 49.11 32.70 17.44
N GLY A 386 48.94 32.18 16.22
CA GLY A 386 50.05 31.57 15.42
C GLY A 386 50.42 30.16 15.86
N GLU A 387 49.65 29.52 16.73
CA GLU A 387 49.92 28.17 17.25
C GLU A 387 49.39 27.05 16.33
N ARG A 388 48.37 27.36 15.48
CA ARG A 388 47.74 26.44 14.55
C ARG A 388 47.65 27.03 13.15
N VAL A 389 47.34 26.19 12.16
CA VAL A 389 47.21 26.58 10.77
C VAL A 389 45.73 26.73 10.36
N ASN A 390 45.47 27.42 9.26
CA ASN A 390 44.13 27.65 8.74
C ASN A 390 43.33 26.35 8.48
N LEU A 391 43.99 25.29 8.03
CA LEU A 391 43.39 24.00 7.77
C LEU A 391 42.70 23.42 9.03
N ASP A 392 43.29 23.61 10.22
CA ASP A 392 42.68 23.14 11.47
C ASP A 392 41.31 23.79 11.75
N VAL A 393 41.10 25.07 11.36
CA VAL A 393 39.80 25.73 11.48
C VAL A 393 38.80 25.16 10.50
N LEU A 394 39.22 24.90 9.25
CA LEU A 394 38.36 24.31 8.23
C LEU A 394 37.90 22.90 8.62
N ASP A 395 38.78 22.11 9.19
CA ASP A 395 38.48 20.76 9.69
C ASP A 395 37.54 20.80 10.92
N ALA A 396 37.76 21.71 11.85
CA ALA A 396 36.88 21.92 13.00
C ALA A 396 35.46 22.34 12.54
N GLN A 397 35.34 23.24 11.55
CA GLN A 397 34.06 23.64 10.96
C GLN A 397 33.38 22.46 10.28
N HIS A 398 34.11 21.63 9.54
CA HIS A 398 33.54 20.43 8.93
C HIS A 398 33.05 19.42 9.98
N GLN A 399 33.77 19.23 11.08
CA GLN A 399 33.36 18.38 12.18
C GLN A 399 32.08 18.87 12.85
N LEU A 400 31.95 20.19 13.08
CA LEU A 400 30.74 20.81 13.62
C LEU A 400 29.51 20.57 12.68
N TYR A 401 29.70 20.80 11.39
CA TYR A 401 28.66 20.54 10.40
C TYR A 401 28.19 19.07 10.43
N SER A 402 29.13 18.12 10.39
CA SER A 402 28.85 16.69 10.46
C SER A 402 28.09 16.31 11.74
N ALA A 403 28.54 16.85 12.90
CA ALA A 403 27.86 16.59 14.18
C ALA A 403 26.42 17.13 14.20
N ARG A 404 26.18 18.31 13.65
CA ARG A 404 24.82 18.91 13.55
C ARG A 404 23.93 18.09 12.62
N ARG A 405 24.42 17.69 11.44
CA ARG A 405 23.70 16.84 10.51
C ARG A 405 23.32 15.50 11.14
N ASP A 406 24.27 14.84 11.80
CA ASP A 406 24.05 13.55 12.44
C ASP A 406 23.05 13.65 13.63
N LEU A 407 23.00 14.79 14.33
CA LEU A 407 22.00 15.07 15.36
C LEU A 407 20.58 15.18 14.78
N VAL A 408 20.43 15.94 13.70
CA VAL A 408 19.14 16.12 13.01
C VAL A 408 18.63 14.79 12.50
N GLU A 409 19.50 14.00 11.85
CA GLU A 409 19.16 12.66 11.35
C GLU A 409 18.80 11.69 12.48
N ALA A 410 19.52 11.71 13.61
CA ALA A 410 19.22 10.86 14.77
C ALA A 410 17.83 11.17 15.38
N ARG A 411 17.45 12.44 15.45
CA ARG A 411 16.13 12.87 15.91
C ARG A 411 15.02 12.40 14.96
N HIS A 412 15.23 12.53 13.66
CA HIS A 412 14.31 12.05 12.64
C HIS A 412 14.11 10.53 12.72
N GLN A 413 15.22 9.76 12.77
CA GLN A 413 15.17 8.30 12.90
C GLN A 413 14.45 7.84 14.17
N ALA A 414 14.58 8.56 15.29
CA ALA A 414 13.86 8.23 16.51
C ALA A 414 12.34 8.37 16.37
N ARG A 415 11.88 9.45 15.72
CA ARG A 415 10.45 9.68 15.45
C ARG A 415 9.88 8.58 14.56
N LEU A 416 10.56 8.28 13.47
CA LEU A 416 10.16 7.26 12.51
C LEU A 416 10.11 5.87 13.15
N ALA A 417 11.12 5.50 13.95
CA ALA A 417 11.17 4.21 14.65
C ALA A 417 9.99 4.04 15.63
N ARG A 418 9.57 5.10 16.31
CA ARG A 418 8.39 5.06 17.20
C ARG A 418 7.11 4.75 16.43
N LEU A 419 6.89 5.43 15.31
CA LEU A 419 5.70 5.21 14.49
C LEU A 419 5.72 3.82 13.85
N GLN A 420 6.88 3.37 13.36
CA GLN A 420 7.05 2.02 12.81
C GLN A 420 6.77 0.93 13.84
N LEU A 421 7.17 1.10 15.11
CA LEU A 421 6.81 0.18 16.19
C LEU A 421 5.30 0.05 16.35
N ARG A 422 4.57 1.18 16.36
CA ARG A 422 3.11 1.20 16.50
C ARG A 422 2.42 0.60 15.29
N TYR A 423 2.94 0.89 14.09
CA TYR A 423 2.49 0.28 12.83
C TYR A 423 2.65 -1.25 12.85
N LEU A 424 3.83 -1.75 13.19
CA LEU A 424 4.09 -3.19 13.27
C LEU A 424 3.23 -3.88 14.33
N ALA A 425 2.95 -3.20 15.44
CA ALA A 425 2.04 -3.69 16.47
C ALA A 425 0.55 -3.63 16.07
N GLY A 426 0.22 -2.97 14.94
CA GLY A 426 -1.16 -2.79 14.48
C GLY A 426 -2.00 -1.82 15.31
N VAL A 427 -1.34 -0.93 16.09
CA VAL A 427 -1.96 0.03 17.03
C VAL A 427 -1.71 1.49 16.64
N VAL A 428 -1.25 1.73 15.41
CA VAL A 428 -1.07 3.09 14.90
C VAL A 428 -2.42 3.75 14.65
N GLU A 429 -2.58 4.98 15.13
CA GLU A 429 -3.80 5.77 15.03
C GLU A 429 -3.51 7.19 14.56
N VAL A 430 -4.53 7.90 14.07
CA VAL A 430 -4.40 9.31 13.62
C VAL A 430 -3.86 10.22 14.72
N GLY A 431 -4.21 9.95 15.99
CA GLY A 431 -3.66 10.66 17.15
C GLY A 431 -2.13 10.54 17.33
N ASP A 432 -1.48 9.63 16.64
CA ASP A 432 -0.01 9.52 16.62
C ASP A 432 0.66 10.56 15.71
N LEU A 433 -0.13 11.29 14.93
CA LEU A 433 0.32 12.37 14.06
C LEU A 433 0.36 13.74 14.81
N GLU A 434 -0.27 13.84 15.97
CA GLU A 434 -0.25 15.03 16.83
C GLU A 434 0.93 15.00 17.83
#